data_8e0cd80cf57ecbf4cff03f721a003d11
#
_entry.id   8e0cd80cf57ecbf4cff03f721a003d11
#
_cell.length_a   1.000
_cell.length_b   1.000
_cell.length_c   1.000
_cell.angle_alpha   90.00
_cell.angle_beta   90.00
_cell.angle_gamma   90.00
#
_symmetry.space_group_name_H-M   'P 1'
#
loop_
_entity.id
_entity.type
_entity.pdbx_description
1 polymer ?
#
loop_
_entity_poly.entity_id
_entity_poly.type
_entity_poly.pdbx_seq_one_letter_code
_entity_poly.pdbx_strand_id
1 'polypeptide(L)'
;LNRAAFRLVGRFVQDAVGKAVIAGNWKMHMTCAEAQAFADAFKPLVAGLPADREVVLAPPFTAIATLSSALAGSGIHISAQNIHWQEKGAFTGMISAPMLMEHGVTHAIVGHSEPRKYYSETDEQINLRARSAQKHGIIPILCVGESDSQREAGEAERVIRRQVEQGVDGLDPARLIVAYEPIWAIGTGKTCEAAEANRICGLIREWVGYPEVVIQYGGSVNPATIDQLMAQSDIDGVLVGGASLDPEGFARIANYQVPVAA
;
A
#
# COMPACT_ATOMS: atom_id res chain seq x y z
N LEU A 1 3.60 -29.46 -1.73
CA LEU A 1 2.91 -28.17 -1.91
C LEU A 1 1.49 -28.46 -2.40
N ASN A 2 0.53 -28.14 -1.54
CA ASN A 2 -0.85 -28.60 -1.66
C ASN A 2 -1.59 -27.75 -2.71
N ARG A 3 -2.17 -28.39 -3.74
CA ARG A 3 -2.97 -27.75 -4.81
C ARG A 3 -4.15 -26.88 -4.32
N ALA A 4 -4.57 -27.06 -3.08
CA ALA A 4 -5.61 -26.26 -2.43
C ALA A 4 -5.14 -24.83 -2.09
N ALA A 5 -3.89 -24.65 -1.67
CA ALA A 5 -3.33 -23.32 -1.37
C ALA A 5 -3.19 -22.48 -2.65
N PHE A 6 -2.85 -23.09 -3.79
CA PHE A 6 -2.73 -22.40 -5.08
C PHE A 6 -4.09 -21.93 -5.64
N ARG A 7 -5.18 -22.63 -5.31
CA ARG A 7 -6.54 -22.24 -5.72
C ARG A 7 -7.12 -21.11 -4.88
N LEU A 8 -6.69 -20.97 -3.60
CA LEU A 8 -7.12 -19.85 -2.76
C LEU A 8 -6.50 -18.52 -3.24
N VAL A 9 -5.18 -18.52 -3.54
CA VAL A 9 -4.48 -17.31 -4.00
C VAL A 9 -5.07 -16.79 -5.33
N GLY A 10 -5.43 -17.69 -6.27
CA GLY A 10 -6.04 -17.29 -7.54
C GLY A 10 -7.45 -16.69 -7.44
N ARG A 11 -8.17 -16.92 -6.34
CA ARG A 11 -9.51 -16.37 -6.13
C ARG A 11 -9.50 -14.95 -5.55
N PHE A 12 -8.45 -14.59 -4.78
CA PHE A 12 -8.33 -13.25 -4.18
C PHE A 12 -7.91 -12.17 -5.17
N VAL A 13 -7.27 -12.52 -6.27
CA VAL A 13 -6.74 -11.56 -7.26
C VAL A 13 -7.82 -11.00 -8.20
N GLN A 14 -8.95 -11.67 -8.35
CA GLN A 14 -10.03 -11.25 -9.26
C GLN A 14 -11.01 -10.25 -8.62
N ASP A 15 -10.95 -10.06 -7.30
CA ASP A 15 -11.92 -9.25 -6.55
C ASP A 15 -11.45 -7.82 -6.24
N ALA A 16 -10.22 -7.43 -6.59
CA ALA A 16 -9.69 -6.10 -6.27
C ALA A 16 -10.10 -4.99 -7.25
N VAL A 17 -10.55 -5.36 -8.44
CA VAL A 17 -11.01 -4.38 -9.44
C VAL A 17 -12.28 -3.70 -8.95
N GLY A 18 -12.19 -2.38 -8.73
CA GLY A 18 -13.31 -1.55 -8.28
C GLY A 18 -13.48 -1.43 -6.76
N LYS A 19 -12.55 -1.96 -5.96
CA LYS A 19 -12.55 -1.77 -4.50
C LYS A 19 -11.61 -0.66 -4.08
N ALA A 20 -12.05 0.12 -3.10
CA ALA A 20 -11.18 1.06 -2.41
C ALA A 20 -10.22 0.30 -1.48
N VAL A 21 -8.91 0.54 -1.60
CA VAL A 21 -7.89 -0.13 -0.79
C VAL A 21 -7.36 0.81 0.29
N ILE A 22 -7.66 0.50 1.55
CA ILE A 22 -7.25 1.26 2.74
C ILE A 22 -6.09 0.52 3.40
N ALA A 23 -4.86 0.97 3.14
CA ALA A 23 -3.65 0.34 3.64
C ALA A 23 -3.04 1.12 4.80
N GLY A 24 -2.69 0.44 5.88
CA GLY A 24 -1.99 0.99 7.04
C GLY A 24 -0.53 0.54 7.07
N ASN A 25 0.39 1.44 6.82
CA ASN A 25 1.83 1.19 6.94
C ASN A 25 2.31 1.57 8.34
N TRP A 26 2.56 0.57 9.18
CA TRP A 26 3.03 0.80 10.55
C TRP A 26 4.49 1.23 10.64
N LYS A 27 5.22 1.16 9.53
CA LYS A 27 6.64 1.48 9.51
C LYS A 27 7.39 0.69 10.59
N MET A 28 8.30 1.31 11.33
CA MET A 28 9.07 0.68 12.40
C MET A 28 8.38 0.86 13.77
N HIS A 29 7.12 0.39 13.87
CA HIS A 29 6.33 0.43 15.10
C HIS A 29 5.68 -0.93 15.35
N MET A 30 5.26 -1.17 16.57
CA MET A 30 4.57 -2.37 17.07
C MET A 30 5.48 -3.59 17.28
N THR A 31 5.56 -4.00 18.52
CA THR A 31 6.00 -5.34 18.92
C THR A 31 4.92 -6.37 18.63
N CYS A 32 5.21 -7.67 18.76
CA CYS A 32 4.19 -8.71 18.59
C CYS A 32 3.00 -8.56 19.57
N ALA A 33 3.26 -8.18 20.81
CA ALA A 33 2.20 -7.97 21.82
C ALA A 33 1.31 -6.78 21.46
N GLU A 34 1.89 -5.68 21.00
CA GLU A 34 1.14 -4.50 20.54
C GLU A 34 0.36 -4.78 19.26
N ALA A 35 0.93 -5.56 18.32
CA ALA A 35 0.23 -5.99 17.11
C ALA A 35 -0.99 -6.88 17.43
N GLN A 36 -0.86 -7.79 18.41
CA GLN A 36 -1.99 -8.59 18.89
C GLN A 36 -3.08 -7.70 19.50
N ALA A 37 -2.70 -6.78 20.39
CA ALA A 37 -3.64 -5.87 21.02
C ALA A 37 -4.37 -4.97 20.01
N PHE A 38 -3.62 -4.48 19.01
CA PHE A 38 -4.20 -3.73 17.89
C PHE A 38 -5.23 -4.57 17.12
N ALA A 39 -4.90 -5.81 16.76
CA ALA A 39 -5.80 -6.70 16.02
C ALA A 39 -7.09 -6.97 16.78
N ASP A 40 -6.99 -7.23 18.09
CA ASP A 40 -8.13 -7.49 18.96
C ASP A 40 -9.07 -6.28 19.05
N ALA A 41 -8.52 -5.07 19.13
CA ALA A 41 -9.29 -3.83 19.15
C ALA A 41 -9.86 -3.47 17.76
N PHE A 42 -9.11 -3.68 16.69
CA PHE A 42 -9.44 -3.21 15.33
C PHE A 42 -10.48 -4.09 14.62
N LYS A 43 -10.36 -5.43 14.73
CA LYS A 43 -11.26 -6.37 14.03
C LYS A 43 -12.75 -6.07 14.19
N PRO A 44 -13.27 -5.86 15.43
CA PRO A 44 -14.69 -5.58 15.60
C PRO A 44 -15.13 -4.26 14.97
N LEU A 45 -14.23 -3.27 14.87
CA LEU A 45 -14.53 -1.94 14.33
C LEU A 45 -14.71 -1.93 12.81
N VAL A 46 -14.17 -2.96 12.11
CA VAL A 46 -14.23 -3.07 10.65
C VAL A 46 -15.00 -4.31 10.17
N ALA A 47 -15.62 -5.06 11.05
CA ALA A 47 -16.36 -6.28 10.70
C ALA A 47 -17.57 -6.05 9.78
N GLY A 48 -18.10 -4.82 9.72
CA GLY A 48 -19.25 -4.44 8.89
C GLY A 48 -18.88 -3.55 7.69
N LEU A 49 -17.63 -3.55 7.25
CA LEU A 49 -17.24 -2.75 6.10
C LEU A 49 -18.02 -3.14 4.82
N PRO A 50 -18.37 -2.16 3.97
CA PRO A 50 -18.95 -2.43 2.67
C PRO A 50 -18.04 -3.32 1.81
N ALA A 51 -18.64 -4.14 0.94
CA ALA A 51 -17.91 -5.10 0.10
C ALA A 51 -16.99 -4.45 -0.96
N ASP A 52 -17.19 -3.15 -1.22
CA ASP A 52 -16.38 -2.32 -2.09
C ASP A 52 -15.09 -1.79 -1.44
N ARG A 53 -14.76 -2.25 -0.24
CA ARG A 53 -13.58 -1.83 0.51
C ARG A 53 -12.71 -3.00 0.90
N GLU A 54 -11.42 -2.76 0.87
CA GLU A 54 -10.40 -3.70 1.32
C GLU A 54 -9.48 -3.01 2.34
N VAL A 55 -9.20 -3.69 3.44
CA VAL A 55 -8.26 -3.22 4.46
C VAL A 55 -7.01 -4.06 4.42
N VAL A 56 -5.86 -3.39 4.37
CA VAL A 56 -4.53 -3.99 4.33
C VAL A 56 -3.70 -3.44 5.48
N LEU A 57 -3.06 -4.29 6.28
CA LEU A 57 -2.13 -3.88 7.34
C LEU A 57 -0.71 -4.29 6.97
N ALA A 58 0.23 -3.35 7.03
CA ALA A 58 1.65 -3.57 6.78
C ALA A 58 2.47 -3.40 8.07
N PRO A 59 2.57 -4.46 8.89
CA PRO A 59 3.37 -4.47 10.12
C PRO A 59 4.87 -4.62 9.79
N PRO A 60 5.79 -4.36 10.74
CA PRO A 60 7.18 -4.80 10.61
C PRO A 60 7.25 -6.33 10.46
N PHE A 61 8.29 -6.83 9.79
CA PHE A 61 8.43 -8.26 9.49
C PHE A 61 8.31 -9.15 10.72
N THR A 62 8.81 -8.69 11.88
CA THR A 62 8.77 -9.41 13.15
C THR A 62 7.35 -9.66 13.68
N ALA A 63 6.37 -8.86 13.27
CA ALA A 63 4.98 -8.98 13.73
C ALA A 63 4.05 -9.67 12.71
N ILE A 64 4.53 -10.00 11.49
CA ILE A 64 3.70 -10.61 10.44
C ILE A 64 3.04 -11.90 10.91
N ALA A 65 3.78 -12.83 11.47
CA ALA A 65 3.24 -14.12 11.91
C ALA A 65 2.15 -13.97 12.99
N THR A 66 2.39 -13.07 13.96
CA THR A 66 1.41 -12.76 15.01
C THR A 66 0.15 -12.16 14.42
N LEU A 67 0.30 -11.16 13.56
CA LEU A 67 -0.84 -10.46 12.98
C LEU A 67 -1.64 -11.37 12.03
N SER A 68 -0.96 -12.21 11.25
CA SER A 68 -1.59 -13.21 10.38
C SER A 68 -2.50 -14.16 11.16
N SER A 69 -2.01 -14.65 12.29
CA SER A 69 -2.81 -15.53 13.18
C SER A 69 -3.98 -14.78 13.80
N ALA A 70 -3.75 -13.55 14.30
CA ALA A 70 -4.78 -12.74 14.95
C ALA A 70 -5.91 -12.32 14.02
N LEU A 71 -5.61 -12.10 12.74
CA LEU A 71 -6.56 -11.65 11.72
C LEU A 71 -7.17 -12.78 10.88
N ALA A 72 -6.85 -14.04 11.18
CA ALA A 72 -7.38 -15.16 10.42
C ALA A 72 -8.92 -15.12 10.33
N GLY A 73 -9.45 -15.22 9.09
CA GLY A 73 -10.89 -15.23 8.83
C GLY A 73 -11.60 -13.86 8.95
N SER A 74 -10.87 -12.77 9.20
CA SER A 74 -11.46 -11.43 9.34
C SER A 74 -11.71 -10.70 8.01
N GLY A 75 -11.09 -11.15 6.92
CA GLY A 75 -11.09 -10.42 5.63
C GLY A 75 -10.08 -9.27 5.57
N ILE A 76 -9.33 -9.01 6.64
CA ILE A 76 -8.24 -8.02 6.64
C ILE A 76 -6.99 -8.68 6.05
N HIS A 77 -6.37 -8.01 5.10
CA HIS A 77 -5.17 -8.47 4.40
C HIS A 77 -3.88 -8.01 5.09
N ILE A 78 -2.80 -8.72 4.83
CA ILE A 78 -1.48 -8.37 5.34
C ILE A 78 -0.56 -8.03 4.18
N SER A 79 0.14 -6.90 4.31
CA SER A 79 1.22 -6.47 3.43
C SER A 79 2.56 -6.61 4.13
N ALA A 80 3.58 -7.00 3.37
CA ALA A 80 4.96 -6.76 3.77
C ALA A 80 5.33 -5.28 3.54
N GLN A 81 6.27 -4.74 4.33
CA GLN A 81 6.78 -3.38 4.14
C GLN A 81 7.90 -3.29 3.09
N ASN A 82 8.42 -4.42 2.67
CA ASN A 82 9.36 -4.59 1.56
C ASN A 82 9.45 -6.08 1.18
N ILE A 83 10.10 -6.39 0.05
CA ILE A 83 10.30 -7.76 -0.43
C ILE A 83 11.60 -7.82 -1.24
N HIS A 84 12.35 -8.92 -1.14
CA HIS A 84 13.53 -9.13 -1.99
C HIS A 84 13.15 -9.86 -3.28
N TRP A 85 13.86 -9.58 -4.38
CA TRP A 85 13.59 -10.20 -5.69
C TRP A 85 14.14 -11.61 -5.85
N GLN A 86 15.06 -12.05 -4.98
CA GLN A 86 15.53 -13.44 -4.96
C GLN A 86 14.73 -14.25 -3.95
N GLU A 87 14.46 -15.51 -4.30
CA GLU A 87 13.68 -16.42 -3.44
C GLU A 87 14.49 -16.92 -2.23
N LYS A 88 15.83 -17.02 -2.40
CA LYS A 88 16.79 -17.42 -1.35
C LYS A 88 18.20 -17.03 -1.76
N GLY A 89 19.14 -17.05 -0.80
CA GLY A 89 20.55 -16.82 -1.10
C GLY A 89 21.28 -16.03 -0.02
N ALA A 90 22.47 -15.55 -0.36
CA ALA A 90 23.34 -14.76 0.52
C ALA A 90 22.89 -13.28 0.55
N PHE A 91 21.72 -13.01 1.08
CA PHE A 91 21.09 -11.69 1.18
C PHE A 91 20.70 -11.44 2.64
N THR A 92 21.71 -11.31 3.50
CA THR A 92 21.52 -11.15 4.95
C THR A 92 20.59 -10.00 5.29
N GLY A 93 19.53 -10.27 6.09
CA GLY A 93 18.54 -9.29 6.50
C GLY A 93 17.37 -9.11 5.53
N MET A 94 17.40 -9.73 4.33
CA MET A 94 16.30 -9.63 3.36
C MET A 94 15.25 -10.70 3.58
N ILE A 95 14.02 -10.39 3.19
CA ILE A 95 12.85 -11.26 3.28
C ILE A 95 12.36 -11.55 1.86
N SER A 96 12.19 -12.82 1.52
CA SER A 96 11.77 -13.27 0.20
C SER A 96 10.27 -13.54 0.11
N ALA A 97 9.73 -13.61 -1.12
CA ALA A 97 8.32 -13.92 -1.35
C ALA A 97 7.89 -15.26 -0.72
N PRO A 98 8.63 -16.40 -0.85
CA PRO A 98 8.25 -17.64 -0.18
C PRO A 98 8.10 -17.53 1.33
N MET A 99 8.96 -16.74 2.02
CA MET A 99 8.86 -16.50 3.46
C MET A 99 7.57 -15.71 3.82
N LEU A 100 7.18 -14.76 2.98
CA LEU A 100 5.96 -13.97 3.18
C LEU A 100 4.70 -14.78 2.92
N MET A 101 4.70 -15.59 1.87
CA MET A 101 3.56 -16.44 1.50
C MET A 101 3.24 -17.48 2.58
N GLU A 102 4.23 -17.98 3.32
CA GLU A 102 4.04 -18.90 4.45
C GLU A 102 3.10 -18.31 5.50
N HIS A 103 3.11 -16.98 5.65
CA HIS A 103 2.27 -16.25 6.59
C HIS A 103 1.03 -15.62 5.94
N GLY A 104 0.66 -16.00 4.71
CA GLY A 104 -0.54 -15.51 4.05
C GLY A 104 -0.47 -14.03 3.65
N VAL A 105 0.73 -13.46 3.50
CA VAL A 105 0.91 -12.09 3.00
C VAL A 105 0.41 -12.00 1.57
N THR A 106 -0.46 -11.04 1.31
CA THR A 106 -1.12 -10.84 0.01
C THR A 106 -0.60 -9.61 -0.75
N HIS A 107 0.00 -8.65 -0.04
CA HIS A 107 0.51 -7.41 -0.59
C HIS A 107 1.97 -7.17 -0.18
N ALA A 108 2.68 -6.32 -0.91
CA ALA A 108 4.01 -5.85 -0.52
C ALA A 108 4.23 -4.40 -0.95
N ILE A 109 4.55 -3.53 -0.02
CA ILE A 109 5.00 -2.17 -0.31
C ILE A 109 6.39 -2.27 -0.96
N VAL A 110 6.58 -1.59 -2.08
CA VAL A 110 7.87 -1.49 -2.78
C VAL A 110 8.15 -0.04 -3.17
N GLY A 111 9.39 0.39 -3.05
CA GLY A 111 9.80 1.73 -3.46
C GLY A 111 9.31 2.86 -2.55
N HIS A 112 8.94 2.57 -1.30
CA HIS A 112 8.56 3.60 -0.33
C HIS A 112 9.66 4.66 -0.19
N SER A 113 9.26 5.90 0.08
CA SER A 113 10.15 7.05 0.18
C SER A 113 11.30 6.87 1.18
N GLU A 114 11.09 6.16 2.29
CA GLU A 114 12.11 5.90 3.31
C GLU A 114 13.25 4.99 2.79
N PRO A 115 13.03 3.80 2.20
CA PRO A 115 14.09 3.01 1.57
C PRO A 115 14.80 3.74 0.44
N ARG A 116 14.09 4.50 -0.38
CA ARG A 116 14.73 5.35 -1.41
C ARG A 116 15.70 6.34 -0.78
N LYS A 117 15.28 7.00 0.30
CA LYS A 117 16.06 8.03 0.99
C LYS A 117 17.22 7.47 1.80
N TYR A 118 16.97 6.43 2.61
CA TYR A 118 17.94 5.97 3.61
C TYR A 118 18.87 4.87 3.09
N TYR A 119 18.42 4.09 2.09
CA TYR A 119 19.16 2.94 1.56
C TYR A 119 19.47 3.08 0.07
N SER A 120 19.18 4.25 -0.53
CA SER A 120 19.45 4.53 -1.95
C SER A 120 18.82 3.49 -2.89
N GLU A 121 17.62 3.03 -2.57
CA GLU A 121 16.90 2.05 -3.38
C GLU A 121 16.55 2.66 -4.74
N THR A 122 16.99 2.01 -5.82
CA THR A 122 16.83 2.51 -7.20
C THR A 122 15.52 2.04 -7.83
N ASP A 123 15.06 2.76 -8.88
CA ASP A 123 13.85 2.38 -9.62
C ASP A 123 13.97 0.97 -10.24
N GLU A 124 15.18 0.57 -10.69
CA GLU A 124 15.46 -0.79 -11.18
C GLU A 124 15.26 -1.85 -10.08
N GLN A 125 15.83 -1.64 -8.89
CA GLN A 125 15.66 -2.56 -7.76
C GLN A 125 14.19 -2.68 -7.34
N ILE A 126 13.45 -1.57 -7.37
CA ILE A 126 12.03 -1.52 -7.04
C ILE A 126 11.21 -2.32 -8.06
N ASN A 127 11.50 -2.18 -9.35
CA ASN A 127 10.86 -2.99 -10.39
C ASN A 127 11.14 -4.49 -10.20
N LEU A 128 12.38 -4.89 -9.90
CA LEU A 128 12.71 -6.28 -9.59
C LEU A 128 11.90 -6.82 -8.40
N ARG A 129 11.71 -6.01 -7.35
CA ARG A 129 10.87 -6.36 -6.19
C ARG A 129 9.41 -6.54 -6.57
N ALA A 130 8.86 -5.60 -7.34
CA ALA A 130 7.47 -5.65 -7.80
C ALA A 130 7.21 -6.88 -8.69
N ARG A 131 8.14 -7.20 -9.61
CA ARG A 131 8.08 -8.42 -10.44
C ARG A 131 8.13 -9.70 -9.59
N SER A 132 8.99 -9.72 -8.56
CA SER A 132 9.05 -10.86 -7.64
C SER A 132 7.74 -11.03 -6.87
N ALA A 133 7.15 -9.95 -6.39
CA ALA A 133 5.85 -9.99 -5.73
C ALA A 133 4.78 -10.61 -6.65
N GLN A 134 4.60 -10.08 -7.86
CA GLN A 134 3.60 -10.57 -8.82
C GLN A 134 3.84 -12.02 -9.24
N LYS A 135 5.10 -12.42 -9.48
CA LYS A 135 5.48 -13.81 -9.80
C LYS A 135 4.95 -14.79 -8.76
N HIS A 136 4.91 -14.37 -7.49
CA HIS A 136 4.48 -15.21 -6.37
C HIS A 136 3.03 -14.95 -5.94
N GLY A 137 2.25 -14.20 -6.69
CA GLY A 137 0.85 -13.93 -6.36
C GLY A 137 0.63 -12.86 -5.29
N ILE A 138 1.68 -12.12 -4.91
CA ILE A 138 1.61 -10.96 -4.02
C ILE A 138 1.38 -9.71 -4.85
N ILE A 139 0.44 -8.86 -4.45
CA ILE A 139 0.12 -7.59 -5.12
C ILE A 139 1.13 -6.53 -4.66
N PRO A 140 1.96 -5.96 -5.55
CA PRO A 140 2.83 -4.86 -5.16
C PRO A 140 2.03 -3.57 -4.96
N ILE A 141 2.35 -2.83 -3.89
CA ILE A 141 1.97 -1.43 -3.68
C ILE A 141 3.21 -0.61 -4.02
N LEU A 142 3.27 -0.13 -5.27
CA LEU A 142 4.40 0.64 -5.80
C LEU A 142 4.30 2.10 -5.35
N CYS A 143 5.23 2.54 -4.52
CA CYS A 143 5.30 3.92 -4.05
C CYS A 143 6.11 4.79 -5.01
N VAL A 144 5.51 5.92 -5.39
CA VAL A 144 6.12 6.95 -6.24
C VAL A 144 5.85 8.33 -5.64
N GLY A 145 6.78 9.26 -5.85
CA GLY A 145 6.59 10.61 -5.35
C GLY A 145 7.85 11.47 -5.45
N GLU A 146 7.65 12.76 -5.34
CA GLU A 146 8.68 13.78 -5.43
C GLU A 146 9.08 14.35 -4.07
N SER A 147 10.33 14.76 -3.95
CA SER A 147 10.84 15.52 -2.80
C SER A 147 10.46 17.00 -2.86
N ASP A 148 10.62 17.70 -1.74
CA ASP A 148 10.40 19.16 -1.65
C ASP A 148 11.27 19.92 -2.68
N SER A 149 12.56 19.59 -2.78
CA SER A 149 13.46 20.21 -3.75
C SER A 149 13.08 19.96 -5.22
N GLN A 150 12.60 18.76 -5.53
CA GLN A 150 12.14 18.43 -6.88
C GLN A 150 10.85 19.20 -7.22
N ARG A 151 9.95 19.37 -6.25
CA ARG A 151 8.74 20.15 -6.42
C ARG A 151 9.05 21.64 -6.61
N GLU A 152 9.90 22.21 -5.79
CA GLU A 152 10.35 23.60 -5.90
C GLU A 152 11.04 23.89 -7.23
N ALA A 153 11.78 22.91 -7.76
CA ALA A 153 12.42 22.97 -9.09
C ALA A 153 11.44 22.80 -10.28
N GLY A 154 10.13 22.55 -10.02
CA GLY A 154 9.17 22.27 -11.09
C GLY A 154 9.34 20.91 -11.76
N GLU A 155 10.03 19.96 -11.11
CA GLU A 155 10.37 18.64 -11.66
C GLU A 155 9.43 17.52 -11.21
N ALA A 156 8.41 17.81 -10.39
CA ALA A 156 7.55 16.82 -9.77
C ALA A 156 7.00 15.78 -10.77
N GLU A 157 6.31 16.23 -11.81
CA GLU A 157 5.71 15.34 -12.80
C GLU A 157 6.75 14.49 -13.54
N ARG A 158 7.89 15.09 -13.91
CA ARG A 158 8.98 14.37 -14.60
C ARG A 158 9.53 13.24 -13.71
N VAL A 159 9.71 13.52 -12.42
CA VAL A 159 10.24 12.53 -11.46
C VAL A 159 9.25 11.41 -11.25
N ILE A 160 7.98 11.73 -10.96
CA ILE A 160 6.93 10.74 -10.71
C ILE A 160 6.71 9.88 -11.96
N ARG A 161 6.62 10.51 -13.14
CA ARG A 161 6.46 9.78 -14.41
C ARG A 161 7.59 8.78 -14.64
N ARG A 162 8.84 9.16 -14.45
CA ARG A 162 9.98 8.23 -14.55
C ARG A 162 9.85 7.06 -13.58
N GLN A 163 9.49 7.34 -12.31
CA GLN A 163 9.32 6.30 -11.30
C GLN A 163 8.18 5.33 -11.66
N VAL A 164 7.08 5.83 -12.22
CA VAL A 164 5.98 5.01 -12.72
C VAL A 164 6.45 4.16 -13.89
N GLU A 165 6.96 4.78 -14.97
CA GLU A 165 7.37 4.07 -16.20
C GLU A 165 8.40 2.97 -15.92
N GLN A 166 9.38 3.23 -15.05
CA GLN A 166 10.39 2.23 -14.68
C GLN A 166 9.83 1.19 -13.71
N GLY A 167 9.00 1.62 -12.76
CA GLY A 167 8.46 0.74 -11.72
C GLY A 167 7.47 -0.29 -12.27
N VAL A 168 6.66 0.08 -13.28
CA VAL A 168 5.62 -0.79 -13.85
C VAL A 168 6.11 -1.65 -15.01
N ASP A 169 7.34 -1.45 -15.49
CA ASP A 169 7.85 -2.18 -16.65
C ASP A 169 7.75 -3.71 -16.47
N GLY A 170 7.03 -4.36 -17.40
CA GLY A 170 6.78 -5.81 -17.41
C GLY A 170 5.91 -6.33 -16.27
N LEU A 171 5.15 -5.48 -15.58
CA LEU A 171 4.12 -5.87 -14.63
C LEU A 171 2.76 -6.02 -15.30
N ASP A 172 1.90 -6.84 -14.69
CA ASP A 172 0.47 -6.88 -14.99
C ASP A 172 -0.23 -5.76 -14.20
N PRO A 173 -0.74 -4.70 -14.86
CA PRO A 173 -1.34 -3.56 -14.19
C PRO A 173 -2.66 -3.90 -13.49
N ALA A 174 -3.34 -4.97 -13.87
CA ALA A 174 -4.55 -5.45 -13.18
C ALA A 174 -4.25 -6.02 -11.77
N ARG A 175 -2.96 -6.24 -11.47
CA ARG A 175 -2.48 -6.77 -10.20
C ARG A 175 -1.46 -5.84 -9.55
N LEU A 176 -1.69 -4.55 -9.67
CA LEU A 176 -0.83 -3.49 -9.20
C LEU A 176 -1.65 -2.45 -8.45
N ILE A 177 -1.10 -1.94 -7.37
CA ILE A 177 -1.54 -0.73 -6.70
C ILE A 177 -0.39 0.27 -6.80
N VAL A 178 -0.69 1.54 -7.14
CA VAL A 178 0.31 2.61 -7.11
C VAL A 178 -0.04 3.59 -6.01
N ALA A 179 0.90 3.87 -5.12
CA ALA A 179 0.73 4.84 -4.03
C ALA A 179 1.51 6.12 -4.32
N TYR A 180 0.80 7.24 -4.45
CA TYR A 180 1.41 8.55 -4.60
C TYR A 180 1.81 9.12 -3.24
N GLU A 181 3.08 9.31 -3.03
CA GLU A 181 3.67 9.89 -1.83
C GLU A 181 4.20 11.31 -2.11
N PRO A 182 3.45 12.40 -1.80
CA PRO A 182 4.04 13.74 -1.79
C PRO A 182 5.03 13.84 -0.62
N ILE A 183 6.31 13.47 -0.85
CA ILE A 183 7.32 13.29 0.22
C ILE A 183 7.49 14.59 1.05
N TRP A 184 7.32 15.73 0.41
CA TRP A 184 7.36 17.05 1.05
C TRP A 184 6.24 17.29 2.07
N ALA A 185 5.14 16.52 2.00
CA ALA A 185 4.00 16.61 2.92
C ALA A 185 3.99 15.49 3.99
N ILE A 186 4.89 14.49 3.91
CA ILE A 186 4.92 13.37 4.85
C ILE A 186 5.67 13.76 6.11
N GLY A 187 4.97 13.86 7.26
CA GLY A 187 5.59 14.14 8.56
C GLY A 187 6.18 15.55 8.72
N THR A 188 5.91 16.46 7.80
CA THR A 188 6.47 17.83 7.79
C THR A 188 5.50 18.88 8.34
N GLY A 189 4.23 18.53 8.53
CA GLY A 189 3.16 19.47 8.84
C GLY A 189 2.60 20.20 7.61
N LYS A 190 3.20 20.07 6.44
CA LYS A 190 2.63 20.54 5.17
C LYS A 190 1.51 19.61 4.73
N THR A 191 0.49 20.16 4.07
CA THR A 191 -0.63 19.39 3.54
C THR A 191 -0.67 19.50 2.03
N CYS A 192 -0.81 18.37 1.34
CA CYS A 192 -1.16 18.36 -0.07
C CYS A 192 -2.68 18.48 -0.19
N GLU A 193 -3.14 19.52 -0.89
CA GLU A 193 -4.57 19.73 -1.13
C GLU A 193 -5.18 18.55 -1.91
N ALA A 194 -6.40 18.14 -1.57
CA ALA A 194 -7.06 16.99 -2.18
C ALA A 194 -7.17 17.10 -3.71
N ALA A 195 -7.41 18.31 -4.23
CA ALA A 195 -7.48 18.57 -5.67
C ALA A 195 -6.13 18.34 -6.37
N GLU A 196 -5.02 18.77 -5.76
CA GLU A 196 -3.67 18.50 -6.31
C GLU A 196 -3.30 17.03 -6.19
N ALA A 197 -3.61 16.37 -5.07
CA ALA A 197 -3.45 14.93 -4.92
C ALA A 197 -4.21 14.17 -6.01
N ASN A 198 -5.47 14.53 -6.26
CA ASN A 198 -6.29 13.95 -7.32
C ASN A 198 -5.68 14.16 -8.71
N ARG A 199 -5.21 15.36 -8.99
CA ARG A 199 -4.59 15.70 -10.28
C ARG A 199 -3.36 14.80 -10.56
N ILE A 200 -2.48 14.64 -9.57
CA ILE A 200 -1.30 13.78 -9.73
C ILE A 200 -1.71 12.30 -9.81
N CYS A 201 -2.68 11.84 -9.03
CA CYS A 201 -3.20 10.47 -9.12
C CYS A 201 -3.77 10.19 -10.52
N GLY A 202 -4.49 11.13 -11.12
CA GLY A 202 -4.97 11.03 -12.51
C GLY A 202 -3.83 10.91 -13.53
N LEU A 203 -2.78 11.71 -13.40
CA LEU A 203 -1.58 11.58 -14.25
C LEU A 203 -0.88 10.22 -14.07
N ILE A 204 -0.77 9.72 -12.85
CA ILE A 204 -0.20 8.39 -12.58
C ILE A 204 -1.00 7.31 -13.30
N ARG A 205 -2.34 7.35 -13.22
CA ARG A 205 -3.24 6.43 -13.93
C ARG A 205 -3.00 6.46 -15.44
N GLU A 206 -2.87 7.66 -15.99
CA GLU A 206 -2.57 7.85 -17.42
C GLU A 206 -1.21 7.24 -17.79
N TRP A 207 -0.17 7.46 -16.98
CA TRP A 207 1.19 6.92 -17.26
C TRP A 207 1.29 5.40 -17.07
N VAL A 208 0.49 4.81 -16.18
CA VAL A 208 0.36 3.34 -16.08
C VAL A 208 -0.32 2.76 -17.33
N GLY A 209 -1.23 3.51 -17.96
CA GLY A 209 -1.93 3.10 -19.17
C GLY A 209 -2.99 2.03 -18.96
N TYR A 210 -3.51 1.89 -17.74
CA TYR A 210 -4.58 0.96 -17.38
C TYR A 210 -5.61 1.69 -16.50
N PRO A 211 -6.81 2.01 -17.04
CA PRO A 211 -7.78 2.85 -16.33
C PRO A 211 -8.24 2.32 -14.98
N GLU A 212 -8.30 1.00 -14.83
CA GLU A 212 -8.76 0.32 -13.61
C GLU A 212 -7.65 0.09 -12.58
N VAL A 213 -6.42 0.60 -12.80
CA VAL A 213 -5.36 0.49 -11.79
C VAL A 213 -5.77 1.22 -10.51
N VAL A 214 -5.57 0.58 -9.38
CA VAL A 214 -5.84 1.18 -8.07
C VAL A 214 -4.77 2.21 -7.74
N ILE A 215 -5.17 3.45 -7.52
CA ILE A 215 -4.28 4.54 -7.10
C ILE A 215 -4.59 4.92 -5.65
N GLN A 216 -3.59 4.82 -4.79
CA GLN A 216 -3.66 5.26 -3.39
C GLN A 216 -3.00 6.63 -3.22
N TYR A 217 -3.59 7.45 -2.36
CA TYR A 217 -2.90 8.62 -1.83
C TYR A 217 -2.12 8.25 -0.57
N GLY A 218 -0.82 8.48 -0.57
CA GLY A 218 0.14 8.13 0.50
C GLY A 218 0.72 9.32 1.25
N GLY A 219 0.09 10.49 1.18
CA GLY A 219 0.47 11.67 1.96
C GLY A 219 -0.12 11.68 3.36
N SER A 220 -0.35 12.87 3.91
CA SER A 220 -0.96 13.05 5.23
C SER A 220 -2.44 12.67 5.20
N VAL A 221 -2.80 11.53 5.78
CA VAL A 221 -4.17 11.02 5.91
C VAL A 221 -4.52 10.89 7.38
N ASN A 222 -5.71 11.36 7.76
CA ASN A 222 -6.24 11.23 9.11
C ASN A 222 -7.78 11.13 9.10
N PRO A 223 -8.43 10.83 10.25
CA PRO A 223 -9.89 10.70 10.34
C PRO A 223 -10.70 11.92 9.88
N ALA A 224 -10.12 13.13 9.92
CA ALA A 224 -10.80 14.35 9.52
C ALA A 224 -10.72 14.63 8.00
N THR A 225 -9.67 14.12 7.34
CA THR A 225 -9.41 14.41 5.91
C THR A 225 -9.85 13.30 4.97
N ILE A 226 -10.09 12.09 5.47
CA ILE A 226 -10.32 10.90 4.65
C ILE A 226 -11.52 11.04 3.71
N ASP A 227 -12.64 11.59 4.17
CA ASP A 227 -13.86 11.71 3.37
C ASP A 227 -13.64 12.62 2.15
N GLN A 228 -12.91 13.73 2.34
CA GLN A 228 -12.56 14.63 1.26
C GLN A 228 -11.61 13.99 0.24
N LEU A 229 -10.66 13.18 0.70
CA LEU A 229 -9.75 12.46 -0.18
C LEU A 229 -10.49 11.40 -0.99
N MET A 230 -11.32 10.59 -0.35
CA MET A 230 -12.07 9.52 -1.00
C MET A 230 -13.23 10.02 -1.87
N ALA A 231 -13.59 11.30 -1.78
CA ALA A 231 -14.53 11.94 -2.71
C ALA A 231 -13.90 12.33 -4.06
N GLN A 232 -12.57 12.19 -4.20
CA GLN A 232 -11.86 12.52 -5.44
C GLN A 232 -11.98 11.38 -6.46
N SER A 233 -12.07 11.73 -7.76
CA SER A 233 -12.30 10.77 -8.84
C SER A 233 -11.14 9.82 -9.14
N ASP A 234 -9.91 10.23 -8.85
CA ASP A 234 -8.69 9.49 -9.18
C ASP A 234 -7.96 8.91 -7.97
N ILE A 235 -8.58 8.98 -6.78
CA ILE A 235 -8.08 8.37 -5.55
C ILE A 235 -8.95 7.17 -5.20
N ASP A 236 -8.41 5.96 -5.41
CA ASP A 236 -9.11 4.70 -5.13
C ASP A 236 -8.78 4.12 -3.74
N GLY A 237 -7.99 4.83 -2.95
CA GLY A 237 -7.61 4.38 -1.63
C GLY A 237 -6.53 5.24 -1.00
N VAL A 238 -6.03 4.76 0.13
CA VAL A 238 -4.99 5.48 0.88
C VAL A 238 -3.94 4.53 1.43
N LEU A 239 -2.68 5.02 1.50
CA LEU A 239 -1.59 4.38 2.23
C LEU A 239 -1.26 5.25 3.45
N VAL A 240 -1.71 4.81 4.62
CA VAL A 240 -1.74 5.59 5.85
C VAL A 240 -0.54 5.25 6.74
N GLY A 241 0.23 6.25 7.16
CA GLY A 241 1.32 6.08 8.12
C GLY A 241 0.82 6.16 9.58
N GLY A 242 1.26 7.18 10.33
CA GLY A 242 1.03 7.30 11.78
C GLY A 242 -0.41 7.13 12.26
N ALA A 243 -1.40 7.61 11.50
CA ALA A 243 -2.81 7.45 11.85
C ALA A 243 -3.30 5.98 11.77
N SER A 244 -2.53 5.06 11.17
CA SER A 244 -2.84 3.63 11.16
C SER A 244 -2.37 2.89 12.42
N LEU A 245 -1.69 3.57 13.35
CA LEU A 245 -1.22 2.98 14.62
C LEU A 245 -2.30 3.01 15.72
N ASP A 246 -3.33 3.82 15.54
CA ASP A 246 -4.49 3.88 16.43
C ASP A 246 -5.66 3.10 15.83
N PRO A 247 -6.17 2.02 16.48
CA PRO A 247 -7.20 1.18 15.91
C PRO A 247 -8.53 1.91 15.66
N GLU A 248 -8.92 2.86 16.52
CA GLU A 248 -10.17 3.61 16.36
C GLU A 248 -10.03 4.62 15.20
N GLY A 249 -8.93 5.37 15.16
CA GLY A 249 -8.63 6.30 14.09
C GLY A 249 -8.51 5.63 12.73
N PHE A 250 -7.84 4.48 12.67
CA PHE A 250 -7.72 3.73 11.42
C PHE A 250 -9.04 3.09 10.99
N ALA A 251 -9.84 2.61 11.94
CA ALA A 251 -11.20 2.15 11.66
C ALA A 251 -12.09 3.27 11.09
N ARG A 252 -11.98 4.51 11.62
CA ARG A 252 -12.70 5.67 11.07
C ARG A 252 -12.25 5.95 9.63
N ILE A 253 -10.96 5.82 9.33
CA ILE A 253 -10.44 5.96 7.96
C ILE A 253 -11.02 4.88 7.05
N ALA A 254 -11.04 3.62 7.48
CA ALA A 254 -11.63 2.52 6.72
C ALA A 254 -13.14 2.67 6.50
N ASN A 255 -13.84 3.26 7.46
CA ASN A 255 -15.27 3.56 7.42
C ASN A 255 -15.57 4.97 6.83
N TYR A 256 -14.74 5.47 5.93
CA TYR A 256 -14.96 6.78 5.30
C TYR A 256 -16.35 6.91 4.68
N GLN A 257 -16.85 8.14 4.59
CA GLN A 257 -18.15 8.43 4.03
C GLN A 257 -17.99 9.45 2.89
N VAL A 258 -18.33 9.04 1.67
CA VAL A 258 -18.43 9.96 0.55
C VAL A 258 -19.86 10.45 0.47
N PRO A 259 -20.10 11.76 0.47
CA PRO A 259 -21.44 12.29 0.26
C PRO A 259 -21.99 11.78 -1.06
N VAL A 260 -23.16 11.16 -1.03
CA VAL A 260 -23.88 10.81 -2.27
C VAL A 260 -24.20 12.13 -2.95
N ALA A 261 -23.71 12.32 -4.18
CA ALA A 261 -24.07 13.49 -4.98
C ALA A 261 -25.59 13.52 -5.11
N ALA A 262 -26.18 14.62 -4.65
CA ALA A 262 -27.64 14.82 -4.69
C ALA A 262 -28.12 15.07 -6.12
#